data_8a3cb3d6d99da8d59223b3b5d98f9d75
#
_entry.id   8a3cb3d6d99da8d59223b3b5d98f9d75
#
_cell.length_a   1.000
_cell.length_b   1.000
_cell.length_c   1.000
_cell.angle_alpha   90.00
_cell.angle_beta   90.00
_cell.angle_gamma   90.00
#
_symmetry.space_group_name_H-M   'P 1'
#
loop_
_entity.id
_entity.type
_entity.pdbx_description
1 polymer ?
#
loop_
_entity_poly.entity_id
_entity_poly.type
_entity_poly.pdbx_seq_one_letter_code
_entity_poly.pdbx_strand_id
1 'polypeptide(L)'
;MHASFRFLLRSAVVGACAVAPWIVQAQSVVVPAVVPTVAPSMKSGGSGQFVCGGVGSDESVAMRAAMKDHPLSLLFARSSGAYLADVAVTVKNANGDTALSLVSNGPICLVDLPPGRYTVEAASDGITKSQVVTLGSGSKTADFRF
;
A
#
# COMPACT_ATOMS: atom_id res chain seq x y z
N MET A 1 -20.56 9.77 -88.71
CA MET A 1 -19.87 8.73 -89.50
C MET A 1 -19.61 7.57 -88.57
N HIS A 2 -20.42 6.54 -88.72
CA HIS A 2 -20.12 5.10 -88.77
C HIS A 2 -19.13 4.57 -87.72
N ALA A 3 -19.28 3.49 -87.08
CA ALA A 3 -20.19 2.32 -87.26
C ALA A 3 -20.23 1.47 -85.99
N SER A 4 -21.36 0.93 -85.78
CA SER A 4 -21.67 -0.29 -85.02
C SER A 4 -20.61 -1.37 -85.15
N PHE A 5 -20.36 -2.11 -84.07
CA PHE A 5 -20.20 -3.56 -84.18
C PHE A 5 -20.69 -4.24 -82.90
N ARG A 6 -21.76 -4.97 -83.07
CA ARG A 6 -22.32 -5.96 -82.13
C ARG A 6 -21.50 -7.22 -82.24
N PHE A 7 -21.16 -7.80 -81.07
CA PHE A 7 -21.01 -9.25 -81.07
C PHE A 7 -21.49 -9.82 -79.73
N LEU A 8 -22.51 -10.61 -79.86
CA LEU A 8 -23.02 -11.55 -78.90
C LEU A 8 -22.07 -12.76 -78.80
N LEU A 9 -21.89 -13.35 -77.63
CA LEU A 9 -22.05 -14.80 -77.34
C LEU A 9 -21.56 -15.09 -75.93
N ARG A 10 -22.54 -15.42 -75.08
CA ARG A 10 -22.80 -16.78 -74.49
C ARG A 10 -21.74 -17.33 -73.53
N SER A 11 -22.27 -17.54 -72.31
CA SER A 11 -22.17 -18.74 -71.48
C SER A 11 -20.85 -19.02 -70.76
N ALA A 12 -20.86 -18.94 -69.47
CA ALA A 12 -20.80 -20.14 -68.61
C ALA A 12 -20.91 -19.74 -67.15
N VAL A 13 -21.91 -20.28 -66.50
CA VAL A 13 -22.10 -20.32 -65.05
C VAL A 13 -21.10 -21.32 -64.51
N VAL A 14 -20.20 -20.86 -63.65
CA VAL A 14 -19.51 -21.75 -62.69
C VAL A 14 -19.57 -21.06 -61.36
N GLY A 15 -20.43 -21.59 -60.50
CA GLY A 15 -20.50 -21.21 -59.10
C GLY A 15 -19.24 -21.66 -58.36
N ALA A 16 -18.54 -20.75 -57.82
CA ALA A 16 -17.52 -20.99 -56.80
C ALA A 16 -18.03 -20.38 -55.49
N CYS A 17 -18.62 -21.23 -54.64
CA CYS A 17 -18.87 -20.91 -53.25
C CYS A 17 -17.53 -20.68 -52.55
N ALA A 18 -17.13 -19.44 -52.45
CA ALA A 18 -16.03 -19.07 -51.58
C ALA A 18 -16.55 -19.09 -50.12
N VAL A 19 -16.29 -20.19 -49.46
CA VAL A 19 -16.44 -20.30 -48.00
C VAL A 19 -15.31 -19.42 -47.40
N ALA A 20 -15.64 -18.20 -47.04
CA ALA A 20 -14.73 -17.36 -46.28
C ALA A 20 -14.60 -17.95 -44.85
N PRO A 21 -13.40 -18.31 -44.39
CA PRO A 21 -13.23 -18.67 -42.99
C PRO A 21 -13.43 -17.43 -42.15
N TRP A 22 -14.43 -17.44 -41.30
CA TRP A 22 -14.62 -16.44 -40.26
C TRP A 22 -13.52 -16.67 -39.24
N ILE A 23 -12.47 -15.86 -39.32
CA ILE A 23 -11.43 -15.79 -38.28
C ILE A 23 -12.08 -15.07 -37.11
N VAL A 24 -12.54 -15.87 -36.15
CA VAL A 24 -12.91 -15.35 -34.82
C VAL A 24 -11.60 -14.92 -34.15
N GLN A 25 -11.31 -13.65 -34.21
CA GLN A 25 -10.26 -13.07 -33.39
C GLN A 25 -10.77 -13.08 -31.96
N ALA A 26 -10.25 -14.01 -31.16
CA ALA A 26 -10.37 -13.94 -29.70
C ALA A 26 -9.60 -12.74 -29.23
N GLN A 27 -10.30 -11.63 -28.99
CA GLN A 27 -9.75 -10.49 -28.27
C GLN A 27 -9.57 -10.92 -26.83
N SER A 28 -8.33 -11.19 -26.44
CA SER A 28 -7.98 -11.35 -25.03
C SER A 28 -8.22 -10.01 -24.35
N VAL A 29 -9.34 -9.90 -23.65
CA VAL A 29 -9.59 -8.79 -22.75
C VAL A 29 -8.59 -8.94 -21.62
N VAL A 30 -7.50 -8.18 -21.67
CA VAL A 30 -6.61 -8.00 -20.53
C VAL A 30 -7.41 -7.21 -19.50
N VAL A 31 -8.07 -7.93 -18.61
CA VAL A 31 -8.64 -7.31 -17.41
C VAL A 31 -7.46 -6.88 -16.56
N PRO A 32 -7.25 -5.57 -16.31
CA PRO A 32 -6.24 -5.16 -15.35
C PRO A 32 -6.60 -5.81 -14.01
N ALA A 33 -5.73 -6.67 -13.52
CA ALA A 33 -5.87 -7.23 -12.19
C ALA A 33 -5.87 -6.04 -11.22
N VAL A 34 -7.04 -5.67 -10.72
CA VAL A 34 -7.17 -4.78 -9.57
C VAL A 34 -6.61 -5.58 -8.40
N VAL A 35 -5.34 -5.38 -8.12
CA VAL A 35 -4.73 -5.87 -6.88
C VAL A 35 -5.48 -5.13 -5.77
N PRO A 36 -6.25 -5.83 -4.92
CA PRO A 36 -6.87 -5.16 -3.79
C PRO A 36 -5.73 -4.63 -2.93
N THR A 37 -5.56 -3.33 -2.90
CA THR A 37 -4.70 -2.68 -1.92
C THR A 37 -5.38 -2.90 -0.59
N VAL A 38 -5.01 -3.97 0.09
CA VAL A 38 -5.47 -4.25 1.45
C VAL A 38 -4.86 -3.15 2.31
N ALA A 39 -5.66 -2.15 2.61
CA ALA A 39 -5.25 -1.16 3.60
C ALA A 39 -4.94 -1.90 4.91
N PRO A 40 -3.79 -1.67 5.52
CA PRO A 40 -3.41 -2.36 6.74
C PRO A 40 -4.45 -2.06 7.81
N SER A 41 -5.00 -3.14 8.41
CA SER A 41 -6.04 -3.03 9.43
C SER A 41 -5.44 -2.51 10.72
N MET A 42 -6.01 -1.43 11.28
CA MET A 42 -5.64 -0.93 12.61
C MET A 42 -5.99 -1.96 13.69
N LYS A 43 -5.06 -2.20 14.58
CA LYS A 43 -5.24 -3.05 15.77
C LYS A 43 -5.47 -2.18 16.99
N SER A 44 -6.28 -2.65 17.92
CA SER A 44 -6.48 -1.96 19.20
C SER A 44 -5.45 -2.43 20.22
N GLY A 45 -4.89 -1.49 20.96
CA GLY A 45 -3.92 -1.76 22.01
C GLY A 45 -4.07 -0.76 23.16
N GLY A 46 -4.90 -1.08 24.15
CA GLY A 46 -5.23 -0.13 25.20
C GLY A 46 -6.25 0.92 24.75
N SER A 47 -5.99 2.20 25.02
CA SER A 47 -6.86 3.33 24.63
C SER A 47 -6.59 3.86 23.21
N GLY A 48 -5.67 3.26 22.46
CA GLY A 48 -5.29 3.66 21.11
C GLY A 48 -5.44 2.57 20.08
N GLN A 49 -5.24 2.94 18.84
CA GLN A 49 -5.16 2.01 17.70
C GLN A 49 -3.80 2.14 17.03
N PHE A 50 -3.35 1.07 16.40
CA PHE A 50 -2.08 1.08 15.69
C PHE A 50 -2.06 0.11 14.50
N VAL A 51 -1.18 0.38 13.58
CA VAL A 51 -0.78 -0.55 12.52
C VAL A 51 0.73 -0.42 12.32
N CYS A 52 1.42 -1.55 12.24
CA CYS A 52 2.85 -1.59 11.96
C CYS A 52 3.11 -2.39 10.68
N GLY A 53 4.17 -2.04 9.98
CA GLY A 53 4.57 -2.67 8.73
C GLY A 53 5.76 -1.95 8.08
N GLY A 54 5.81 -1.94 6.74
CA GLY A 54 6.86 -1.27 5.99
C GLY A 54 8.06 -2.16 5.70
N VAL A 55 7.88 -3.48 5.68
CA VAL A 55 8.97 -4.44 5.41
C VAL A 55 9.29 -4.49 3.91
N GLY A 56 8.30 -4.47 3.05
CA GLY A 56 8.47 -4.40 1.59
C GLY A 56 8.56 -2.97 1.08
N SER A 57 9.14 -2.77 -0.11
CA SER A 57 9.27 -1.44 -0.73
C SER A 57 7.92 -0.73 -0.91
N ASP A 58 6.93 -1.44 -1.46
CA ASP A 58 5.61 -0.87 -1.74
C ASP A 58 4.86 -0.55 -0.44
N GLU A 59 4.94 -1.45 0.54
CA GLU A 59 4.35 -1.23 1.86
C GLU A 59 5.04 -0.07 2.58
N SER A 60 6.37 0.01 2.53
CA SER A 60 7.14 1.11 3.11
C SER A 60 6.76 2.46 2.51
N VAL A 61 6.58 2.54 1.19
CA VAL A 61 6.13 3.76 0.50
C VAL A 61 4.72 4.13 0.95
N ALA A 62 3.79 3.18 0.96
CA ALA A 62 2.41 3.40 1.38
C ALA A 62 2.31 3.86 2.85
N MET A 63 3.04 3.19 3.76
CA MET A 63 3.07 3.55 5.18
C MET A 63 3.66 4.94 5.41
N ARG A 64 4.72 5.30 4.69
CA ARG A 64 5.31 6.65 4.76
C ARG A 64 4.35 7.73 4.27
N ALA A 65 3.62 7.45 3.19
CA ALA A 65 2.60 8.38 2.69
C ALA A 65 1.46 8.59 3.71
N ALA A 66 1.09 7.54 4.44
CA ALA A 66 0.04 7.59 5.45
C ALA A 66 0.46 8.28 6.77
N MET A 67 1.75 8.46 7.03
CA MET A 67 2.24 9.09 8.28
C MET A 67 1.61 10.46 8.56
N LYS A 68 1.29 11.22 7.52
CA LYS A 68 0.65 12.54 7.65
C LYS A 68 -0.80 12.49 8.13
N ASP A 69 -1.46 11.34 7.98
CA ASP A 69 -2.88 11.13 8.27
C ASP A 69 -3.10 10.56 9.68
N HIS A 70 -2.01 10.22 10.40
CA HIS A 70 -2.02 9.70 11.76
C HIS A 70 -1.36 10.67 12.74
N PRO A 71 -1.88 10.83 13.96
CA PRO A 71 -1.35 11.77 14.94
C PRO A 71 0.07 11.41 15.39
N LEU A 72 0.45 10.14 15.37
CA LEU A 72 1.79 9.68 15.74
C LEU A 72 2.29 8.60 14.79
N SER A 73 3.54 8.75 14.36
CA SER A 73 4.26 7.74 13.59
C SER A 73 5.57 7.39 14.30
N LEU A 74 5.85 6.09 14.39
CA LEU A 74 7.07 5.59 15.00
C LEU A 74 7.94 4.96 13.90
N LEU A 75 9.23 5.29 13.91
CA LEU A 75 10.23 4.73 13.02
C LEU A 75 11.29 4.00 13.82
N PHE A 76 11.66 2.79 13.39
CA PHE A 76 12.65 1.97 14.06
C PHE A 76 13.76 1.59 13.09
N ALA A 77 15.00 1.92 13.46
CA ALA A 77 16.17 1.56 12.69
C ALA A 77 17.39 1.34 13.59
N ARG A 78 18.40 0.65 13.08
CA ARG A 78 19.72 0.62 13.67
C ARG A 78 20.47 1.93 13.41
N SER A 79 21.50 2.20 14.18
CA SER A 79 22.37 3.35 13.95
C SER A 79 22.99 3.33 12.54
N SER A 80 23.19 2.14 11.97
CA SER A 80 23.65 1.93 10.60
C SER A 80 22.61 2.33 9.53
N GLY A 81 21.34 2.58 9.91
CA GLY A 81 20.24 2.87 9.00
C GLY A 81 19.42 1.64 8.59
N ALA A 82 19.82 0.43 8.96
CA ALA A 82 19.01 -0.77 8.69
C ALA A 82 17.71 -0.72 9.49
N TYR A 83 16.60 -1.07 8.85
CA TYR A 83 15.29 -1.11 9.49
C TYR A 83 15.19 -2.21 10.54
N LEU A 84 14.41 -1.96 11.59
CA LEU A 84 14.15 -2.90 12.67
C LEU A 84 12.67 -3.29 12.71
N ALA A 85 12.44 -4.55 12.99
CA ALA A 85 11.15 -5.10 13.41
C ALA A 85 11.29 -5.67 14.84
N ASP A 86 10.21 -6.21 15.36
CA ASP A 86 10.16 -6.85 16.69
C ASP A 86 10.57 -5.91 17.84
N VAL A 87 10.30 -4.61 17.68
CA VAL A 87 10.53 -3.61 18.71
C VAL A 87 9.33 -3.60 19.66
N ALA A 88 9.58 -3.82 20.95
CA ALA A 88 8.55 -3.68 21.97
C ALA A 88 8.34 -2.19 22.28
N VAL A 89 7.10 -1.74 22.16
CA VAL A 89 6.73 -0.33 22.37
C VAL A 89 5.70 -0.21 23.46
N THR A 90 5.94 0.72 24.38
CA THR A 90 4.98 1.12 25.40
C THR A 90 4.80 2.63 25.35
N VAL A 91 3.57 3.07 25.19
CA VAL A 91 3.20 4.48 25.21
C VAL A 91 2.47 4.77 26.52
N LYS A 92 3.00 5.70 27.29
CA LYS A 92 2.43 6.12 28.57
C LYS A 92 1.86 7.53 28.46
N ASN A 93 0.72 7.76 29.08
CA ASN A 93 0.12 9.09 29.17
C ASN A 93 0.87 9.97 30.20
N ALA A 94 0.41 11.22 30.37
CA ALA A 94 1.03 12.17 31.30
C ALA A 94 0.96 11.71 32.77
N ASN A 95 0.03 10.82 33.12
CA ASN A 95 -0.11 10.27 34.47
C ASN A 95 0.78 9.04 34.70
N GLY A 96 1.46 8.55 33.67
CA GLY A 96 2.27 7.35 33.73
C GLY A 96 1.53 6.05 33.40
N ASP A 97 0.23 6.13 33.12
CA ASP A 97 -0.56 4.94 32.74
C ASP A 97 -0.24 4.52 31.31
N THR A 98 -0.24 3.21 31.07
CA THR A 98 -0.05 2.67 29.72
C THR A 98 -1.27 2.94 28.86
N ALA A 99 -1.11 3.84 27.89
CA ALA A 99 -2.12 4.14 26.89
C ALA A 99 -2.13 3.14 25.74
N LEU A 100 -0.94 2.62 25.36
CA LEU A 100 -0.78 1.67 24.26
C LEU A 100 0.43 0.78 24.53
N SER A 101 0.30 -0.51 24.23
CA SER A 101 1.40 -1.46 24.22
C SER A 101 1.33 -2.32 22.97
N LEU A 102 2.45 -2.47 22.26
CA LEU A 102 2.53 -3.24 21.03
C LEU A 102 3.94 -3.81 20.79
N VAL A 103 4.04 -4.78 19.93
CA VAL A 103 5.30 -5.21 19.32
C VAL A 103 5.21 -4.91 17.82
N SER A 104 6.18 -4.17 17.29
CA SER A 104 6.20 -3.82 15.89
C SER A 104 6.59 -5.02 15.03
N ASN A 105 5.85 -5.29 13.98
CA ASN A 105 6.19 -6.30 12.96
C ASN A 105 6.90 -5.70 11.75
N GLY A 106 7.32 -4.45 11.85
CA GLY A 106 8.05 -3.73 10.80
C GLY A 106 8.60 -2.40 11.31
N PRO A 107 9.37 -1.70 10.47
CA PRO A 107 10.10 -0.49 10.87
C PRO A 107 9.22 0.75 11.04
N ILE A 108 7.95 0.70 10.63
CA ILE A 108 7.03 1.85 10.69
C ILE A 108 5.78 1.42 11.46
N CYS A 109 5.40 2.20 12.47
CA CYS A 109 4.11 2.07 13.14
C CYS A 109 3.34 3.38 13.05
N LEU A 110 2.11 3.31 12.60
CA LEU A 110 1.14 4.41 12.63
C LEU A 110 0.25 4.22 13.84
N VAL A 111 0.08 5.26 14.64
CA VAL A 111 -0.57 5.18 15.94
C VAL A 111 -1.59 6.31 16.06
N ASP A 112 -2.81 5.94 16.42
CA ASP A 112 -3.90 6.85 16.71
C ASP A 112 -4.16 6.89 18.22
N LEU A 113 -3.88 8.05 18.79
CA LEU A 113 -4.11 8.36 20.20
C LEU A 113 -4.78 9.74 20.31
N PRO A 114 -5.59 9.97 21.35
CA PRO A 114 -6.14 11.29 21.64
C PRO A 114 -5.05 12.35 21.82
N PRO A 115 -5.36 13.63 21.60
CA PRO A 115 -4.43 14.71 21.93
C PRO A 115 -3.98 14.66 23.38
N GLY A 116 -2.68 14.87 23.60
CA GLY A 116 -2.09 14.82 24.95
C GLY A 116 -0.59 14.65 24.91
N ARG A 117 0.02 14.65 26.08
CA ARG A 117 1.45 14.39 26.25
C ARG A 117 1.67 12.90 26.55
N TYR A 118 2.58 12.30 25.83
CA TYR A 118 2.90 10.89 25.93
C TYR A 118 4.40 10.67 26.03
N THR A 119 4.78 9.62 26.74
CA THR A 119 6.13 9.08 26.74
C THR A 119 6.11 7.77 25.98
N VAL A 120 6.87 7.71 24.88
CA VAL A 120 7.03 6.51 24.05
C VAL A 120 8.33 5.83 24.45
N GLU A 121 8.23 4.61 24.94
CA GLU A 121 9.36 3.73 25.24
C GLU A 121 9.43 2.66 24.17
N ALA A 122 10.61 2.49 23.56
CA ALA A 122 10.87 1.47 22.57
C ALA A 122 12.08 0.65 22.99
N ALA A 123 11.92 -0.68 22.98
CA ALA A 123 12.95 -1.63 23.39
C ALA A 123 13.26 -2.62 22.27
N SER A 124 14.54 -2.79 21.97
CA SER A 124 15.08 -3.77 21.02
C SER A 124 16.43 -4.25 21.48
N ASP A 125 16.69 -5.56 21.37
CA ASP A 125 17.97 -6.19 21.73
C ASP A 125 18.50 -5.82 23.14
N GLY A 126 17.58 -5.67 24.11
CA GLY A 126 17.91 -5.30 25.49
C GLY A 126 18.19 -3.79 25.71
N ILE A 127 18.10 -2.98 24.66
CA ILE A 127 18.26 -1.53 24.73
C ILE A 127 16.88 -0.89 24.73
N THR A 128 16.62 -0.01 25.73
CA THR A 128 15.38 0.76 25.80
C THR A 128 15.69 2.22 25.54
N LYS A 129 14.92 2.84 24.66
CA LYS A 129 14.96 4.27 24.37
C LYS A 129 13.61 4.91 24.63
N SER A 130 13.61 6.14 25.08
CA SER A 130 12.39 6.87 25.43
C SER A 130 12.38 8.25 24.79
N GLN A 131 11.22 8.64 24.30
CA GLN A 131 10.97 9.99 23.76
C GLN A 131 9.64 10.51 24.27
N VAL A 132 9.59 11.80 24.59
CA VAL A 132 8.35 12.50 24.95
C VAL A 132 7.78 13.16 23.70
N VAL A 133 6.51 12.89 23.41
CA VAL A 133 5.77 13.48 22.29
C VAL A 133 4.52 14.18 22.82
N THR A 134 4.15 15.29 22.20
CA THR A 134 2.89 15.96 22.46
C THR A 134 2.04 15.90 21.20
N LEU A 135 0.91 15.23 21.29
CA LEU A 135 -0.08 15.11 20.21
C LEU A 135 -1.12 16.21 20.35
N GLY A 136 -1.47 16.80 19.22
CA GLY A 136 -2.45 17.88 19.16
C GLY A 136 -2.82 18.15 17.71
N SER A 137 -2.43 19.30 17.19
CA SER A 137 -2.60 19.63 15.77
C SER A 137 -1.46 19.04 14.95
N GLY A 138 -1.82 18.27 13.90
CA GLY A 138 -0.88 17.67 12.96
C GLY A 138 -0.24 16.36 13.44
N SER A 139 0.47 15.72 12.52
CA SER A 139 1.18 14.46 12.77
C SER A 139 2.54 14.70 13.44
N LYS A 140 2.95 13.77 14.30
CA LYS A 140 4.27 13.73 14.94
C LYS A 140 4.98 12.44 14.56
N THR A 141 6.30 12.52 14.43
CA THR A 141 7.14 11.34 14.16
C THR A 141 8.16 11.22 15.29
N ALA A 142 8.28 10.01 15.84
CA ALA A 142 9.34 9.64 16.76
C ALA A 142 10.25 8.60 16.08
N ASP A 143 11.52 8.92 15.93
CA ASP A 143 12.54 8.07 15.29
C ASP A 143 13.43 7.46 16.38
N PHE A 144 13.46 6.14 16.46
CA PHE A 144 14.26 5.36 17.40
C PHE A 144 15.40 4.67 16.66
N ARG A 145 16.64 5.06 17.02
CA ARG A 145 17.86 4.47 16.47
C ARG A 145 18.55 3.62 17.54
N PHE A 146 18.72 2.33 17.28
CA PHE A 146 19.33 1.34 18.17
C PHE A 146 20.76 0.98 17.75
#